data_0397b8a07c69e833e9e2e753e3c55d56
#
_entry.id   0397b8a07c69e833e9e2e753e3c55d56
#
_cell.length_a   1.000
_cell.length_b   1.000
_cell.length_c   1.000
_cell.angle_alpha   90.00
_cell.angle_beta   90.00
_cell.angle_gamma   90.00
#
_symmetry.space_group_name_H-M   'P 1'
#
loop_
_entity.id
_entity.type
_entity.pdbx_description
1 polymer ?
#
loop_
_entity_poly.entity_id
_entity_poly.type
_entity_poly.pdbx_seq_one_letter_code
_entity_poly.pdbx_strand_id
1 'polypeptide(L)'
;MTQASALNDEEAAPPSLKARHALLKRLADVVSLPASRINAFERAVTGDLLVEMLRLGSTEERRRVAARLAPLAELPSSVARLLLRDEPEIARLLIEQCASLSDADLVGCARDAGPEHRLIMAERRGLSEIVTETLFGFGEMEVMEAVLRNPTARLSQVGVEAVVGLSRTHPKLSGLLLKRPELRPAGAYVMFWWCGPDDRRTILQRFAVSREVMQEVSEDVFAMAAAEGWSDPVARKALQFIERRQRNRAAIDKSPFDGLEHALSVAAQDGLSRETASEIAFLAGVKPLTGAKILGDPGGEPLAILCKATGLSRADLLNLWRSMRRPETTADGGLHPDLERVQITYEMLAVDRAQTVLRYWNWSLSSALTPSLLRAIREGEDEVIDEYSAPERAAMMVLTEDLKR
;
A
#
# COMPACT_ATOMS: atom_id res chain seq x y z
N MET A 1 -2.92 -36.93 -78.54
CA MET A 1 -1.80 -37.43 -77.74
C MET A 1 -1.17 -36.19 -77.01
N THR A 2 -1.57 -35.93 -75.81
CA THR A 2 -1.10 -34.81 -75.07
C THR A 2 -0.54 -35.34 -73.75
N GLN A 3 0.77 -35.36 -73.64
CA GLN A 3 1.47 -35.78 -72.40
C GLN A 3 1.30 -34.64 -71.34
N ALA A 4 0.65 -34.94 -70.25
CA ALA A 4 0.65 -34.13 -69.06
C ALA A 4 1.97 -34.31 -68.31
N SER A 5 2.71 -33.24 -68.17
CA SER A 5 3.94 -33.15 -67.38
C SER A 5 3.53 -33.27 -65.92
N ALA A 6 3.91 -34.28 -65.20
CA ALA A 6 3.83 -34.41 -63.79
C ALA A 6 4.89 -33.49 -63.17
N LEU A 7 4.48 -32.44 -62.51
CA LEU A 7 5.32 -31.70 -61.57
C LEU A 7 5.61 -32.59 -60.38
N ASN A 8 6.84 -33.06 -60.29
CA ASN A 8 7.37 -33.69 -59.09
C ASN A 8 7.40 -32.66 -57.95
N ASP A 9 6.48 -32.79 -57.01
CA ASP A 9 6.66 -32.25 -55.67
C ASP A 9 7.77 -33.11 -54.99
N GLU A 10 9.01 -32.66 -55.15
CA GLU A 10 10.11 -33.12 -54.29
C GLU A 10 9.81 -32.61 -52.88
N GLU A 11 9.21 -33.46 -52.07
CA GLU A 11 9.17 -33.30 -50.64
C GLU A 11 10.62 -33.22 -50.12
N ALA A 12 11.12 -31.97 -49.90
CA ALA A 12 12.47 -31.73 -49.45
C ALA A 12 12.66 -32.42 -48.08
N ALA A 13 13.56 -33.39 -48.02
CA ALA A 13 13.89 -34.10 -46.79
C ALA A 13 14.18 -33.10 -45.66
N PRO A 14 13.68 -33.34 -44.44
CA PRO A 14 13.83 -32.39 -43.33
C PRO A 14 15.32 -32.09 -43.12
N PRO A 15 15.71 -30.81 -42.94
CA PRO A 15 17.11 -30.40 -42.80
C PRO A 15 17.76 -31.13 -41.65
N SER A 16 19.01 -31.62 -41.85
CA SER A 16 19.75 -32.30 -40.79
C SER A 16 19.84 -31.39 -39.53
N LEU A 17 19.83 -31.96 -38.32
CA LEU A 17 19.95 -31.24 -37.06
C LEU A 17 21.11 -30.20 -37.07
N LYS A 18 22.24 -30.57 -37.72
CA LYS A 18 23.38 -29.66 -37.88
C LYS A 18 23.07 -28.43 -38.77
N ALA A 19 22.34 -28.65 -39.86
CA ALA A 19 21.94 -27.56 -40.75
C ALA A 19 20.96 -26.63 -40.08
N ARG A 20 20.02 -27.16 -39.28
CA ARG A 20 19.06 -26.39 -38.48
C ARG A 20 19.77 -25.54 -37.43
N HIS A 21 20.69 -26.07 -36.64
CA HIS A 21 21.49 -25.33 -35.67
C HIS A 21 22.29 -24.21 -36.35
N ALA A 22 22.90 -24.49 -37.51
CA ALA A 22 23.63 -23.49 -38.25
C ALA A 22 22.73 -22.33 -38.73
N LEU A 23 21.52 -22.65 -39.17
CA LEU A 23 20.54 -21.66 -39.59
C LEU A 23 20.04 -20.81 -38.43
N LEU A 24 19.66 -21.42 -37.30
CA LEU A 24 19.28 -20.70 -36.07
C LEU A 24 20.38 -19.71 -35.62
N LYS A 25 21.63 -20.18 -35.61
CA LYS A 25 22.78 -19.33 -35.25
C LYS A 25 22.89 -18.14 -36.23
N ARG A 26 22.81 -18.38 -37.54
CA ARG A 26 22.90 -17.31 -38.56
C ARG A 26 21.75 -16.31 -38.45
N LEU A 27 20.50 -16.75 -38.24
CA LEU A 27 19.37 -15.85 -38.03
C LEU A 27 19.54 -14.99 -36.78
N ALA A 28 19.98 -15.59 -35.66
CA ALA A 28 20.31 -14.85 -34.46
C ALA A 28 21.46 -13.86 -34.66
N ASP A 29 22.48 -14.24 -35.44
CA ASP A 29 23.60 -13.35 -35.79
C ASP A 29 23.12 -12.15 -36.61
N VAL A 30 22.23 -12.36 -37.61
CA VAL A 30 21.66 -11.29 -38.43
C VAL A 30 20.78 -10.34 -37.59
N VAL A 31 19.91 -10.88 -36.73
CA VAL A 31 19.10 -10.04 -35.81
C VAL A 31 19.98 -9.20 -34.89
N SER A 32 21.16 -9.73 -34.53
CA SER A 32 22.10 -9.06 -33.63
C SER A 32 22.96 -7.97 -34.33
N LEU A 33 22.85 -7.81 -35.64
CA LEU A 33 23.59 -6.77 -36.36
C LEU A 33 23.15 -5.36 -35.92
N PRO A 34 24.09 -4.40 -35.86
CA PRO A 34 23.75 -3.01 -35.53
C PRO A 34 22.89 -2.37 -36.61
N ALA A 35 22.11 -1.36 -36.27
CA ALA A 35 21.22 -0.63 -37.19
C ALA A 35 21.92 -0.05 -38.42
N SER A 36 23.23 0.12 -38.37
CA SER A 36 24.06 0.54 -39.51
C SER A 36 24.23 -0.55 -40.59
N ARG A 37 23.95 -1.80 -40.27
CA ARG A 37 24.14 -2.95 -41.17
C ARG A 37 22.87 -3.69 -41.55
N ILE A 38 21.78 -3.48 -40.81
CA ILE A 38 20.48 -4.08 -41.06
C ILE A 38 19.39 -3.05 -40.80
N ASN A 39 18.47 -2.85 -41.71
CA ASN A 39 17.34 -1.95 -41.50
C ASN A 39 16.23 -2.61 -40.64
N ALA A 40 15.27 -1.80 -40.16
CA ALA A 40 14.21 -2.29 -39.28
C ALA A 40 13.30 -3.35 -39.94
N PHE A 41 13.05 -3.23 -41.25
CA PHE A 41 12.24 -4.21 -41.99
C PHE A 41 12.97 -5.56 -42.13
N GLU A 42 14.23 -5.53 -42.55
CA GLU A 42 15.06 -6.74 -42.65
C GLU A 42 15.20 -7.46 -41.29
N ARG A 43 15.37 -6.68 -40.22
CA ARG A 43 15.44 -7.21 -38.85
C ARG A 43 14.10 -7.87 -38.45
N ALA A 44 12.96 -7.24 -38.76
CA ALA A 44 11.64 -7.79 -38.49
C ALA A 44 11.40 -9.11 -39.23
N VAL A 45 11.66 -9.15 -40.55
CA VAL A 45 11.51 -10.36 -41.37
C VAL A 45 12.44 -11.47 -40.88
N THR A 46 13.69 -11.15 -40.56
CA THR A 46 14.61 -12.13 -39.98
C THR A 46 14.14 -12.64 -38.63
N GLY A 47 13.55 -11.74 -37.80
CA GLY A 47 12.90 -12.08 -36.53
C GLY A 47 11.74 -13.04 -36.70
N ASP A 48 10.88 -12.83 -37.69
CA ASP A 48 9.76 -13.72 -37.96
C ASP A 48 10.20 -15.12 -38.42
N LEU A 49 11.23 -15.20 -39.28
CA LEU A 49 11.86 -16.46 -39.64
C LEU A 49 12.47 -17.16 -38.42
N LEU A 50 13.12 -16.41 -37.55
CA LEU A 50 13.68 -16.94 -36.29
C LEU A 50 12.58 -17.47 -35.37
N VAL A 51 11.43 -16.80 -35.26
CA VAL A 51 10.27 -17.28 -34.51
C VAL A 51 9.79 -18.64 -35.01
N GLU A 52 9.61 -18.79 -36.33
CA GLU A 52 9.18 -20.08 -36.91
C GLU A 52 10.17 -21.22 -36.60
N MET A 53 11.47 -20.90 -36.66
CA MET A 53 12.50 -21.88 -36.31
C MET A 53 12.51 -22.21 -34.83
N LEU A 54 12.30 -21.25 -33.95
CA LEU A 54 12.27 -21.43 -32.48
C LEU A 54 11.05 -22.22 -32.02
N ARG A 55 9.88 -22.05 -32.65
CA ARG A 55 8.67 -22.85 -32.36
C ARG A 55 8.89 -24.36 -32.48
N LEU A 56 9.70 -24.76 -33.44
CA LEU A 56 10.07 -26.14 -33.67
C LEU A 56 11.37 -26.54 -32.94
N GLY A 57 12.01 -25.60 -32.20
CA GLY A 57 13.27 -25.78 -31.53
C GLY A 57 13.17 -26.53 -30.20
N SER A 58 14.25 -27.18 -29.80
CA SER A 58 14.36 -27.69 -28.44
C SER A 58 14.51 -26.57 -27.42
N THR A 59 14.18 -26.84 -26.16
CA THR A 59 14.37 -25.90 -25.03
C THR A 59 15.80 -25.37 -25.00
N GLU A 60 16.80 -26.21 -25.23
CA GLU A 60 18.19 -25.80 -25.22
C GLU A 60 18.56 -24.83 -26.37
N GLU A 61 17.97 -25.04 -27.57
CA GLU A 61 18.12 -24.11 -28.68
C GLU A 61 17.49 -22.76 -28.39
N ARG A 62 16.26 -22.75 -27.87
CA ARG A 62 15.57 -21.51 -27.45
C ARG A 62 16.35 -20.76 -26.38
N ARG A 63 16.86 -21.47 -25.37
CA ARG A 63 17.69 -20.91 -24.31
C ARG A 63 18.97 -20.25 -24.84
N ARG A 64 19.69 -20.92 -25.76
CA ARG A 64 20.92 -20.34 -26.37
C ARG A 64 20.61 -19.08 -27.17
N VAL A 65 19.52 -19.09 -27.93
CA VAL A 65 19.09 -17.90 -28.69
C VAL A 65 18.66 -16.79 -27.73
N ALA A 66 17.89 -17.09 -26.70
CA ALA A 66 17.49 -16.11 -25.69
C ALA A 66 18.72 -15.45 -25.01
N ALA A 67 19.68 -16.26 -24.57
CA ALA A 67 20.91 -15.74 -23.94
C ALA A 67 21.73 -14.83 -24.88
N ARG A 68 21.72 -15.13 -26.19
CA ARG A 68 22.41 -14.30 -27.19
C ARG A 68 21.71 -12.99 -27.48
N LEU A 69 20.36 -13.01 -27.52
CA LEU A 69 19.53 -11.87 -27.88
C LEU A 69 19.20 -10.94 -26.71
N ALA A 70 19.21 -11.46 -25.49
CA ALA A 70 18.86 -10.71 -24.28
C ALA A 70 19.62 -9.37 -24.12
N PRO A 71 20.94 -9.28 -24.38
CA PRO A 71 21.67 -8.02 -24.21
C PRO A 71 21.49 -7.00 -25.35
N LEU A 72 20.70 -7.34 -26.37
CA LEU A 72 20.52 -6.45 -27.53
C LEU A 72 19.70 -5.22 -27.19
N ALA A 73 20.13 -4.06 -27.72
CA ALA A 73 19.40 -2.81 -27.61
C ALA A 73 18.12 -2.78 -28.49
N GLU A 74 18.07 -3.61 -29.53
CA GLU A 74 16.96 -3.66 -30.49
C GLU A 74 16.61 -5.14 -30.75
N LEU A 75 15.58 -5.63 -30.05
CA LEU A 75 15.05 -6.98 -30.23
C LEU A 75 13.73 -6.92 -30.99
N PRO A 76 13.52 -7.73 -32.07
CA PRO A 76 12.22 -7.81 -32.74
C PRO A 76 11.12 -8.22 -31.77
N SER A 77 10.01 -7.49 -31.77
CA SER A 77 8.89 -7.72 -30.82
C SER A 77 8.25 -9.10 -30.97
N SER A 78 8.30 -9.72 -32.16
CA SER A 78 7.83 -11.08 -32.40
C SER A 78 8.68 -12.11 -31.64
N VAL A 79 10.01 -11.94 -31.67
CA VAL A 79 10.95 -12.81 -30.95
C VAL A 79 10.84 -12.60 -29.45
N ALA A 80 10.76 -11.33 -29.00
CA ALA A 80 10.58 -10.99 -27.60
C ALA A 80 9.32 -11.67 -27.02
N ARG A 81 8.18 -11.52 -27.69
CA ARG A 81 6.91 -12.14 -27.25
C ARG A 81 6.93 -13.65 -27.20
N LEU A 82 7.62 -14.31 -28.15
CA LEU A 82 7.76 -15.77 -28.11
C LEU A 82 8.56 -16.21 -26.89
N LEU A 83 9.74 -15.61 -26.67
CA LEU A 83 10.65 -16.02 -25.61
C LEU A 83 10.19 -15.57 -24.20
N LEU A 84 9.40 -14.51 -24.09
CA LEU A 84 8.78 -14.10 -22.82
C LEU A 84 7.66 -15.04 -22.35
N ARG A 85 7.07 -15.84 -23.28
CA ARG A 85 6.05 -16.85 -22.96
C ARG A 85 6.60 -18.26 -22.88
N ASP A 86 7.89 -18.40 -23.02
CA ASP A 86 8.60 -19.67 -22.93
C ASP A 86 8.73 -20.13 -21.46
N GLU A 87 9.43 -21.23 -21.22
CA GLU A 87 9.72 -21.69 -19.87
C GLU A 87 10.34 -20.55 -19.01
N PRO A 88 10.02 -20.45 -17.70
CA PRO A 88 10.46 -19.35 -16.85
C PRO A 88 11.96 -19.08 -16.90
N GLU A 89 12.77 -20.14 -17.01
CA GLU A 89 14.23 -20.04 -17.11
C GLU A 89 14.72 -19.34 -18.39
N ILE A 90 13.99 -19.52 -19.49
CA ILE A 90 14.28 -18.87 -20.77
C ILE A 90 13.80 -17.42 -20.74
N ALA A 91 12.58 -17.21 -20.30
CA ALA A 91 12.00 -15.87 -20.16
C ALA A 91 12.82 -14.99 -19.22
N ARG A 92 13.36 -15.56 -18.14
CA ARG A 92 14.24 -14.87 -17.17
C ARG A 92 15.39 -14.13 -17.86
N LEU A 93 16.05 -14.75 -18.84
CA LEU A 93 17.16 -14.13 -19.56
C LEU A 93 16.76 -12.81 -20.20
N LEU A 94 15.59 -12.75 -20.81
CA LEU A 94 15.08 -11.53 -21.43
C LEU A 94 14.60 -10.53 -20.36
N ILE A 95 13.80 -11.02 -19.41
CA ILE A 95 13.24 -10.17 -18.35
C ILE A 95 14.35 -9.46 -17.59
N GLU A 96 15.43 -10.13 -17.25
CA GLU A 96 16.51 -9.51 -16.47
C GLU A 96 17.45 -8.62 -17.29
N GLN A 97 17.78 -9.02 -18.53
CA GLN A 97 18.87 -8.42 -19.29
C GLN A 97 18.45 -7.54 -20.47
N CYS A 98 17.24 -7.78 -21.03
CA CYS A 98 16.83 -7.06 -22.22
C CYS A 98 16.32 -5.65 -21.90
N ALA A 99 17.10 -4.64 -22.26
CA ALA A 99 16.75 -3.24 -22.05
C ALA A 99 15.67 -2.71 -23.01
N SER A 100 15.49 -3.39 -24.17
CA SER A 100 14.53 -2.96 -25.19
C SER A 100 13.10 -3.44 -24.97
N LEU A 101 12.82 -4.21 -23.89
CA LEU A 101 11.46 -4.60 -23.55
C LEU A 101 10.64 -3.39 -23.16
N SER A 102 9.52 -3.19 -23.87
CA SER A 102 8.56 -2.17 -23.54
C SER A 102 7.64 -2.59 -22.39
N ASP A 103 6.98 -1.61 -21.75
CA ASP A 103 5.93 -1.88 -20.77
C ASP A 103 4.82 -2.77 -21.35
N ALA A 104 4.49 -2.59 -22.64
CA ALA A 104 3.50 -3.42 -23.32
C ALA A 104 3.92 -4.91 -23.44
N ASP A 105 5.21 -5.17 -23.68
CA ASP A 105 5.75 -6.54 -23.71
C ASP A 105 5.70 -7.18 -22.32
N LEU A 106 6.08 -6.42 -21.27
CA LEU A 106 6.04 -6.88 -19.89
C LEU A 106 4.59 -7.13 -19.41
N VAL A 107 3.67 -6.20 -19.68
CA VAL A 107 2.25 -6.35 -19.36
C VAL A 107 1.66 -7.56 -20.09
N GLY A 108 2.01 -7.73 -21.38
CA GLY A 108 1.62 -8.91 -22.16
C GLY A 108 2.13 -10.20 -21.55
N CYS A 109 3.41 -10.23 -21.15
CA CYS A 109 4.01 -11.38 -20.46
C CYS A 109 3.29 -11.67 -19.14
N ALA A 110 3.04 -10.63 -18.31
CA ALA A 110 2.37 -10.81 -17.03
C ALA A 110 0.97 -11.42 -17.15
N ARG A 111 0.23 -11.05 -18.23
CA ARG A 111 -1.12 -11.57 -18.49
C ARG A 111 -1.15 -13.00 -19.04
N ASP A 112 -0.20 -13.31 -19.93
CA ASP A 112 -0.22 -14.54 -20.72
C ASP A 112 0.58 -15.68 -20.06
N ALA A 113 1.52 -15.34 -19.16
CA ALA A 113 2.40 -16.30 -18.48
C ALA A 113 1.97 -16.57 -17.03
N GLY A 114 2.67 -17.50 -16.37
CA GLY A 114 2.34 -17.94 -15.01
C GLY A 114 2.94 -17.11 -13.87
N PRO A 115 2.66 -17.50 -12.61
CA PRO A 115 3.16 -16.82 -11.41
C PRO A 115 4.68 -16.72 -11.36
N GLU A 116 5.40 -17.73 -11.82
CA GLU A 116 6.88 -17.74 -11.84
C GLU A 116 7.45 -16.62 -12.70
N HIS A 117 6.84 -16.36 -13.87
CA HIS A 117 7.23 -15.23 -14.72
C HIS A 117 6.99 -13.88 -14.04
N ARG A 118 5.82 -13.73 -13.39
CA ARG A 118 5.48 -12.51 -12.65
C ARG A 118 6.43 -12.27 -11.48
N LEU A 119 6.89 -13.33 -10.82
CA LEU A 119 7.89 -13.23 -9.77
C LEU A 119 9.24 -12.75 -10.32
N ILE A 120 9.70 -13.34 -11.44
CA ILE A 120 10.92 -12.88 -12.13
C ILE A 120 10.79 -11.41 -12.55
N MET A 121 9.63 -11.03 -13.09
CA MET A 121 9.36 -9.64 -13.49
C MET A 121 9.41 -8.69 -12.30
N ALA A 122 8.90 -9.10 -11.13
CA ALA A 122 8.90 -8.28 -9.92
C ALA A 122 10.33 -7.91 -9.46
N GLU A 123 11.31 -8.75 -9.77
CA GLU A 123 12.74 -8.53 -9.45
C GLU A 123 13.46 -7.67 -10.50
N ARG A 124 12.87 -7.44 -11.67
CA ARG A 124 13.47 -6.65 -12.76
C ARG A 124 13.71 -5.21 -12.31
N ARG A 125 14.85 -4.65 -12.73
CA ARG A 125 15.19 -3.24 -12.48
C ARG A 125 14.34 -2.30 -13.34
N GLY A 126 13.93 -1.18 -12.74
CA GLY A 126 13.30 -0.08 -13.46
C GLY A 126 11.87 -0.36 -13.90
N LEU A 127 11.11 -1.14 -13.13
CA LEU A 127 9.69 -1.36 -13.40
C LEU A 127 8.91 -0.04 -13.34
N SER A 128 8.08 0.19 -14.36
CA SER A 128 7.15 1.30 -14.43
C SER A 128 5.93 1.07 -13.53
N GLU A 129 5.19 2.15 -13.25
CA GLU A 129 3.95 2.09 -12.47
C GLU A 129 2.89 1.19 -13.13
N ILE A 130 2.80 1.21 -14.46
CA ILE A 130 1.84 0.38 -15.21
C ILE A 130 2.13 -1.11 -15.04
N VAL A 131 3.41 -1.50 -15.09
CA VAL A 131 3.81 -2.89 -14.93
C VAL A 131 3.58 -3.36 -13.49
N THR A 132 3.97 -2.54 -12.48
CA THR A 132 3.76 -2.90 -11.07
C THR A 132 2.28 -2.97 -10.70
N GLU A 133 1.45 -2.08 -11.24
CA GLU A 133 -0.01 -2.12 -11.05
C GLU A 133 -0.62 -3.38 -11.69
N THR A 134 -0.15 -3.75 -12.88
CA THR A 134 -0.56 -5.00 -13.52
C THR A 134 -0.19 -6.22 -12.66
N LEU A 135 1.03 -6.27 -12.12
CA LEU A 135 1.46 -7.36 -11.23
C LEU A 135 0.61 -7.43 -9.96
N PHE A 136 0.27 -6.29 -9.36
CA PHE A 136 -0.59 -6.24 -8.18
C PHE A 136 -2.01 -6.73 -8.47
N GLY A 137 -2.51 -6.50 -9.68
CA GLY A 137 -3.84 -6.95 -10.12
C GLY A 137 -4.07 -8.46 -10.08
N PHE A 138 -3.00 -9.27 -10.05
CA PHE A 138 -3.10 -10.73 -9.91
C PHE A 138 -3.31 -11.21 -8.47
N GLY A 139 -3.09 -10.36 -7.46
CA GLY A 139 -3.29 -10.71 -6.06
C GLY A 139 -2.27 -11.73 -5.49
N GLU A 140 -1.16 -11.96 -6.17
CA GLU A 140 -0.12 -12.93 -5.77
C GLU A 140 0.81 -12.31 -4.71
N MET A 141 0.73 -12.79 -3.47
CA MET A 141 1.45 -12.20 -2.35
C MET A 141 2.97 -12.18 -2.51
N GLU A 142 3.54 -13.27 -3.02
CA GLU A 142 4.99 -13.38 -3.26
C GLU A 142 5.48 -12.34 -4.28
N VAL A 143 4.69 -12.13 -5.35
CA VAL A 143 4.97 -11.14 -6.38
C VAL A 143 4.87 -9.73 -5.80
N MET A 144 3.83 -9.44 -5.01
CA MET A 144 3.67 -8.16 -4.33
C MET A 144 4.83 -7.86 -3.39
N GLU A 145 5.23 -8.85 -2.58
CA GLU A 145 6.39 -8.71 -1.68
C GLU A 145 7.69 -8.44 -2.47
N ALA A 146 7.90 -9.13 -3.59
CA ALA A 146 9.06 -8.93 -4.45
C ALA A 146 9.08 -7.52 -5.05
N VAL A 147 7.96 -7.03 -5.60
CA VAL A 147 7.81 -5.65 -6.10
C VAL A 147 8.11 -4.64 -5.00
N LEU A 148 7.57 -4.81 -3.81
CA LEU A 148 7.79 -3.89 -2.69
C LEU A 148 9.25 -3.88 -2.21
N ARG A 149 9.96 -5.00 -2.29
CA ARG A 149 11.39 -5.11 -1.98
C ARG A 149 12.29 -4.52 -3.08
N ASN A 150 11.78 -4.38 -4.30
CA ASN A 150 12.55 -3.87 -5.42
C ASN A 150 12.66 -2.33 -5.33
N PRO A 151 13.85 -1.78 -5.01
CA PRO A 151 14.00 -0.34 -4.79
C PRO A 151 13.90 0.48 -6.09
N THR A 152 13.99 -0.18 -7.24
CA THR A 152 13.92 0.46 -8.56
C THR A 152 12.55 0.37 -9.21
N ALA A 153 11.62 -0.37 -8.63
CA ALA A 153 10.24 -0.40 -9.06
C ALA A 153 9.52 0.88 -8.62
N ARG A 154 8.74 1.48 -9.51
CA ARG A 154 7.88 2.63 -9.21
C ARG A 154 6.46 2.15 -8.95
N LEU A 155 5.83 2.71 -7.92
CA LEU A 155 4.47 2.36 -7.53
C LEU A 155 3.52 3.51 -7.82
N SER A 156 2.39 3.24 -8.46
CA SER A 156 1.29 4.21 -8.57
C SER A 156 0.62 4.41 -7.20
N GLN A 157 -0.04 5.56 -6.99
CA GLN A 157 -0.80 5.77 -5.77
C GLN A 157 -1.94 4.77 -5.62
N VAL A 158 -2.59 4.39 -6.71
CA VAL A 158 -3.63 3.34 -6.74
C VAL A 158 -3.06 2.01 -6.26
N GLY A 159 -1.88 1.63 -6.75
CA GLY A 159 -1.17 0.42 -6.31
C GLY A 159 -0.80 0.47 -4.83
N VAL A 160 -0.29 1.59 -4.34
CA VAL A 160 0.02 1.79 -2.91
C VAL A 160 -1.24 1.65 -2.06
N GLU A 161 -2.35 2.29 -2.43
CA GLU A 161 -3.61 2.24 -1.69
C GLU A 161 -4.20 0.82 -1.65
N ALA A 162 -4.12 0.08 -2.75
CA ALA A 162 -4.53 -1.32 -2.81
C ALA A 162 -3.70 -2.19 -1.83
N VAL A 163 -2.37 -2.01 -1.82
CA VAL A 163 -1.49 -2.75 -0.90
C VAL A 163 -1.71 -2.31 0.56
N VAL A 164 -2.00 -1.03 0.83
CA VAL A 164 -2.42 -0.56 2.16
C VAL A 164 -3.64 -1.34 2.64
N GLY A 165 -4.67 -1.49 1.80
CA GLY A 165 -5.86 -2.29 2.13
C GLY A 165 -5.53 -3.75 2.43
N LEU A 166 -4.72 -4.39 1.58
CA LEU A 166 -4.29 -5.79 1.72
C LEU A 166 -3.41 -6.03 2.94
N SER A 167 -2.66 -5.04 3.40
CA SER A 167 -1.79 -5.15 4.57
C SER A 167 -2.55 -5.44 5.87
N ARG A 168 -3.86 -5.24 5.90
CA ARG A 168 -4.73 -5.59 7.01
C ARG A 168 -4.76 -7.10 7.26
N THR A 169 -4.81 -7.89 6.20
CA THR A 169 -4.84 -9.36 6.25
C THR A 169 -3.45 -9.99 6.08
N HIS A 170 -2.49 -9.22 5.56
CA HIS A 170 -1.12 -9.66 5.28
C HIS A 170 -0.09 -8.73 5.95
N PRO A 171 0.20 -8.92 7.26
CA PRO A 171 1.03 -7.98 8.03
C PRO A 171 2.44 -7.71 7.46
N LYS A 172 3.02 -8.67 6.73
CA LYS A 172 4.34 -8.50 6.09
C LYS A 172 4.38 -7.32 5.11
N LEU A 173 3.24 -7.01 4.46
CA LEU A 173 3.15 -5.91 3.50
C LEU A 173 3.32 -4.55 4.17
N SER A 174 2.86 -4.41 5.44
CA SER A 174 2.99 -3.15 6.19
C SER A 174 4.45 -2.72 6.31
N GLY A 175 5.31 -3.61 6.82
CA GLY A 175 6.73 -3.30 7.00
C GLY A 175 7.48 -3.03 5.69
N LEU A 176 7.04 -3.62 4.57
CA LEU A 176 7.61 -3.35 3.24
C LEU A 176 7.13 -1.98 2.72
N LEU A 177 5.84 -1.68 2.83
CA LEU A 177 5.27 -0.39 2.45
C LEU A 177 5.88 0.77 3.23
N LEU A 178 6.13 0.60 4.53
CA LEU A 178 6.76 1.61 5.36
C LEU A 178 8.17 2.00 4.90
N LYS A 179 8.81 1.21 4.06
CA LYS A 179 10.12 1.52 3.46
C LYS A 179 9.99 2.27 2.13
N ARG A 180 8.80 2.30 1.53
CA ARG A 180 8.57 2.87 0.19
C ARG A 180 8.41 4.38 0.24
N PRO A 181 9.08 5.13 -0.67
CA PRO A 181 8.95 6.58 -0.74
C PRO A 181 7.57 7.03 -1.21
N GLU A 182 6.86 6.18 -1.97
CA GLU A 182 5.53 6.49 -2.52
C GLU A 182 4.41 6.42 -1.47
N LEU A 183 4.66 5.81 -0.29
CA LEU A 183 3.67 5.76 0.79
C LEU A 183 3.45 7.16 1.36
N ARG A 184 2.23 7.64 1.25
CA ARG A 184 1.79 8.93 1.78
C ARG A 184 1.39 8.83 3.25
N PRO A 185 1.44 9.94 4.03
CA PRO A 185 0.98 9.97 5.42
C PRO A 185 -0.44 9.41 5.61
N ALA A 186 -1.34 9.65 4.65
CA ALA A 186 -2.69 9.14 4.63
C ALA A 186 -2.75 7.61 4.78
N GLY A 187 -2.05 6.89 3.90
CA GLY A 187 -1.97 5.43 3.94
C GLY A 187 -1.33 4.92 5.23
N ALA A 188 -0.25 5.58 5.69
CA ALA A 188 0.44 5.21 6.92
C ALA A 188 -0.47 5.34 8.15
N TYR A 189 -1.24 6.42 8.28
CA TYR A 189 -2.16 6.63 9.41
C TYR A 189 -3.36 5.67 9.39
N VAL A 190 -3.79 5.21 8.22
CA VAL A 190 -4.80 4.16 8.10
C VAL A 190 -4.21 2.82 8.54
N MET A 191 -2.99 2.48 8.08
CA MET A 191 -2.28 1.27 8.48
C MET A 191 -2.02 1.18 9.99
N PHE A 192 -1.88 2.31 10.68
CA PHE A 192 -1.64 2.36 12.12
C PHE A 192 -2.62 1.48 12.92
N TRP A 193 -3.87 1.34 12.46
CA TRP A 193 -4.92 0.64 13.17
C TRP A 193 -4.79 -0.89 13.21
N TRP A 194 -3.95 -1.48 12.34
CA TRP A 194 -3.72 -2.91 12.29
C TRP A 194 -2.26 -3.32 12.32
N CYS A 195 -1.36 -2.35 12.28
CA CYS A 195 0.08 -2.60 12.38
C CYS A 195 0.51 -2.99 13.79
N GLY A 196 1.59 -3.76 13.87
CA GLY A 196 2.26 -4.06 15.13
C GLY A 196 2.98 -2.84 15.74
N PRO A 197 3.44 -2.95 16.99
CA PRO A 197 4.04 -1.83 17.74
C PRO A 197 5.25 -1.18 17.05
N ASP A 198 6.11 -1.96 16.41
CA ASP A 198 7.30 -1.43 15.72
C ASP A 198 6.92 -0.63 14.47
N ASP A 199 5.95 -1.12 13.70
CA ASP A 199 5.43 -0.42 12.55
C ASP A 199 4.69 0.87 12.97
N ARG A 200 3.90 0.83 14.05
CA ARG A 200 3.26 2.02 14.66
C ARG A 200 4.29 3.07 15.04
N ARG A 201 5.37 2.66 15.69
CA ARG A 201 6.48 3.57 16.03
C ARG A 201 7.08 4.18 14.76
N THR A 202 7.35 3.37 13.74
CA THR A 202 7.88 3.84 12.45
C THR A 202 6.94 4.84 11.78
N ILE A 203 5.62 4.58 11.80
CA ILE A 203 4.61 5.49 11.26
C ILE A 203 4.68 6.84 11.97
N LEU A 204 4.71 6.86 13.30
CA LEU A 204 4.75 8.11 14.07
C LEU A 204 6.06 8.87 13.88
N GLN A 205 7.19 8.18 13.79
CA GLN A 205 8.48 8.82 13.58
C GLN A 205 8.61 9.42 12.18
N ARG A 206 8.13 8.71 11.16
CA ARG A 206 8.30 9.11 9.75
C ARG A 206 7.23 10.10 9.28
N PHE A 207 5.97 9.91 9.67
CA PHE A 207 4.82 10.60 9.09
C PHE A 207 4.13 11.57 10.04
N ALA A 208 4.36 11.50 11.37
CA ALA A 208 3.80 12.48 12.29
C ALA A 208 4.59 13.81 12.15
N VAL A 209 4.14 14.63 11.24
CA VAL A 209 4.72 15.94 10.93
C VAL A 209 3.87 17.07 11.52
N SER A 210 4.44 18.27 11.62
CA SER A 210 3.70 19.45 12.05
C SER A 210 2.64 19.83 11.00
N ARG A 211 1.60 20.55 11.46
CA ARG A 211 0.52 20.99 10.56
C ARG A 211 1.03 21.89 9.43
N GLU A 212 2.02 22.72 9.70
CA GLU A 212 2.61 23.62 8.70
C GLU A 212 3.25 22.85 7.55
N VAL A 213 4.03 21.80 7.86
CA VAL A 213 4.62 20.92 6.85
C VAL A 213 3.54 20.16 6.05
N MET A 214 2.45 19.72 6.72
CA MET A 214 1.34 19.06 6.03
C MET A 214 0.60 20.01 5.08
N GLN A 215 0.47 21.30 5.43
CA GLN A 215 -0.16 22.27 4.55
C GLN A 215 0.70 22.59 3.32
N GLU A 216 2.02 22.71 3.48
CA GLU A 216 2.95 22.96 2.35
C GLU A 216 3.00 21.78 1.35
N VAL A 217 2.90 20.53 1.87
CA VAL A 217 3.01 19.32 1.03
C VAL A 217 1.65 18.87 0.45
N SER A 218 0.54 19.36 0.99
CA SER A 218 -0.81 18.80 0.75
C SER A 218 -1.83 19.83 0.28
N GLU A 219 -1.43 20.93 -0.38
CA GLU A 219 -2.36 21.91 -0.95
C GLU A 219 -3.47 21.24 -1.79
N ASP A 220 -3.13 20.17 -2.51
CA ASP A 220 -4.05 19.41 -3.36
C ASP A 220 -4.98 18.45 -2.59
N VAL A 221 -4.60 18.01 -1.39
CA VAL A 221 -5.34 16.99 -0.61
C VAL A 221 -6.29 17.63 0.42
N PHE A 222 -6.00 18.84 0.87
CA PHE A 222 -6.79 19.56 1.85
C PHE A 222 -7.31 20.90 1.27
N ALA A 223 -8.13 20.83 0.24
CA ALA A 223 -8.78 22.02 -0.33
C ALA A 223 -9.49 22.89 0.72
N MET A 224 -10.02 22.28 1.81
CA MET A 224 -10.55 23.02 2.96
C MET A 224 -9.48 23.70 3.82
N ALA A 225 -8.28 23.12 3.91
CA ALA A 225 -7.17 23.74 4.64
C ALA A 225 -6.51 24.86 3.83
N ALA A 226 -6.49 24.74 2.49
CA ALA A 226 -6.04 25.79 1.59
C ALA A 226 -7.03 26.96 1.52
N ALA A 227 -8.34 26.71 1.62
CA ALA A 227 -9.38 27.76 1.68
C ALA A 227 -9.32 28.62 2.96
N GLU A 228 -8.67 28.14 4.03
CA GLU A 228 -8.41 28.95 5.25
C GLU A 228 -7.35 30.04 5.05
N GLY A 229 -6.84 30.29 3.86
CA GLY A 229 -6.06 31.42 3.30
C GLY A 229 -5.35 32.44 4.21
N TRP A 230 -4.87 32.01 5.37
CA TRP A 230 -4.27 32.87 6.39
C TRP A 230 -2.79 33.11 6.07
N SER A 231 -2.46 34.32 5.67
CA SER A 231 -1.11 34.74 5.33
C SER A 231 -0.16 34.89 6.53
N ASP A 232 -0.70 35.05 7.76
CA ASP A 232 0.11 35.22 8.97
C ASP A 232 0.10 33.99 9.88
N PRO A 233 1.28 33.33 10.08
CA PRO A 233 1.38 32.15 10.94
C PRO A 233 1.03 32.40 12.41
N VAL A 234 1.29 33.61 12.92
CA VAL A 234 1.02 33.99 14.33
C VAL A 234 -0.48 34.17 14.53
N ALA A 235 -1.14 34.90 13.61
CA ALA A 235 -2.59 35.07 13.63
C ALA A 235 -3.32 33.72 13.51
N ARG A 236 -2.82 32.84 12.66
CA ARG A 236 -3.33 31.48 12.49
C ARG A 236 -3.25 30.68 13.78
N LYS A 237 -2.11 30.69 14.47
CA LYS A 237 -1.94 30.01 15.77
C LYS A 237 -2.86 30.57 16.85
N ALA A 238 -2.98 31.89 16.92
CA ALA A 238 -3.86 32.55 17.88
C ALA A 238 -5.33 32.21 17.67
N LEU A 239 -5.81 32.23 16.42
CA LEU A 239 -7.19 31.89 16.09
C LEU A 239 -7.49 30.42 16.35
N GLN A 240 -6.58 29.53 16.03
CA GLN A 240 -6.72 28.10 16.35
C GLN A 240 -6.80 27.87 17.86
N PHE A 241 -6.04 28.62 18.65
CA PHE A 241 -6.11 28.57 20.11
C PHE A 241 -7.47 29.06 20.62
N ILE A 242 -7.97 30.19 20.09
CA ILE A 242 -9.27 30.75 20.42
C ILE A 242 -10.41 29.80 20.05
N GLU A 243 -10.40 29.25 18.83
CA GLU A 243 -11.40 28.30 18.39
C GLU A 243 -11.44 27.02 19.23
N ARG A 244 -10.27 26.52 19.66
CA ARG A 244 -10.20 25.37 20.57
C ARG A 244 -10.80 25.69 21.93
N ARG A 245 -10.48 26.87 22.47
CA ARG A 245 -10.98 27.30 23.78
C ARG A 245 -12.48 27.52 23.77
N GLN A 246 -13.03 28.03 22.66
CA GLN A 246 -14.47 28.20 22.48
C GLN A 246 -15.18 26.86 22.32
N ARG A 247 -14.64 25.92 21.52
CA ARG A 247 -15.18 24.57 21.36
C ARG A 247 -15.15 23.78 22.67
N ASN A 248 -14.05 23.85 23.42
CA ASN A 248 -13.95 23.20 24.73
C ASN A 248 -14.98 23.76 25.72
N ARG A 249 -15.18 25.08 25.77
CA ARG A 249 -16.24 25.67 26.63
C ARG A 249 -17.62 25.19 26.24
N ALA A 250 -17.97 25.25 24.97
CA ALA A 250 -19.28 24.81 24.48
C ALA A 250 -19.50 23.31 24.69
N ALA A 251 -18.46 22.49 24.71
CA ALA A 251 -18.53 21.08 25.03
C ALA A 251 -18.73 20.87 26.55
N ILE A 252 -17.96 21.57 27.38
CA ILE A 252 -18.09 21.51 28.84
C ILE A 252 -19.51 21.93 29.28
N ASP A 253 -20.06 23.00 28.71
CA ASP A 253 -21.41 23.48 29.04
C ASP A 253 -22.52 22.45 28.74
N LYS A 254 -22.25 21.48 27.85
CA LYS A 254 -23.18 20.42 27.45
C LYS A 254 -22.87 19.06 28.11
N SER A 255 -21.72 18.91 28.74
CA SER A 255 -21.27 17.67 29.37
C SER A 255 -21.67 17.65 30.85
N PRO A 256 -21.91 16.47 31.44
CA PRO A 256 -22.07 16.33 32.89
C PRO A 256 -20.74 16.50 33.66
N PHE A 257 -19.61 16.67 32.93
CA PHE A 257 -18.28 16.81 33.51
C PHE A 257 -17.74 18.23 33.34
N ASP A 258 -17.00 18.74 34.35
CA ASP A 258 -16.38 20.07 34.31
C ASP A 258 -15.21 20.19 33.34
N GLY A 259 -14.83 19.09 32.68
CA GLY A 259 -13.77 19.01 31.69
C GLY A 259 -13.26 17.58 31.50
N LEU A 260 -12.30 17.45 30.59
CA LEU A 260 -11.77 16.14 30.21
C LEU A 260 -11.02 15.46 31.36
N GLU A 261 -10.24 16.22 32.15
CA GLU A 261 -9.54 15.72 33.35
C GLU A 261 -10.52 15.18 34.40
N HIS A 262 -11.65 15.85 34.61
CA HIS A 262 -12.70 15.41 35.54
C HIS A 262 -13.34 14.12 35.03
N ALA A 263 -13.70 14.03 33.75
CA ALA A 263 -14.25 12.81 33.16
C ALA A 263 -13.30 11.61 33.31
N LEU A 264 -11.98 11.81 33.12
CA LEU A 264 -10.96 10.78 33.30
C LEU A 264 -10.81 10.35 34.77
N SER A 265 -10.88 11.31 35.70
CA SER A 265 -10.76 10.97 37.12
C SER A 265 -11.96 10.14 37.61
N VAL A 266 -13.17 10.46 37.18
CA VAL A 266 -14.37 9.66 37.45
C VAL A 266 -14.26 8.27 36.80
N ALA A 267 -13.84 8.21 35.53
CA ALA A 267 -13.62 6.94 34.85
C ALA A 267 -12.56 6.06 35.55
N ALA A 268 -11.53 6.67 36.17
CA ALA A 268 -10.51 5.92 36.91
C ALA A 268 -11.06 5.31 38.22
N GLN A 269 -12.06 5.94 38.84
CA GLN A 269 -12.70 5.44 40.06
C GLN A 269 -13.76 4.40 39.77
N ASP A 270 -14.66 4.66 38.88
CA ASP A 270 -15.86 3.87 38.59
C ASP A 270 -15.66 2.84 37.46
N GLY A 271 -14.58 2.97 36.70
CA GLY A 271 -14.35 2.25 35.45
C GLY A 271 -14.93 3.00 34.25
N LEU A 272 -14.44 2.66 33.06
CA LEU A 272 -14.87 3.27 31.81
C LEU A 272 -16.24 2.70 31.38
N SER A 273 -17.33 3.43 31.63
CA SER A 273 -18.64 3.11 31.07
C SER A 273 -18.74 3.59 29.61
N ARG A 274 -19.79 3.14 28.90
CA ARG A 274 -20.06 3.58 27.53
C ARG A 274 -20.35 5.09 27.47
N GLU A 275 -21.12 5.58 28.42
CA GLU A 275 -21.47 7.00 28.55
C GLU A 275 -20.22 7.84 28.82
N THR A 276 -19.40 7.43 29.78
CA THR A 276 -18.14 8.11 30.11
C THR A 276 -17.17 8.10 28.92
N ALA A 277 -17.09 6.99 28.18
CA ALA A 277 -16.27 6.90 26.98
C ALA A 277 -16.73 7.87 25.87
N SER A 278 -18.06 7.99 25.69
CA SER A 278 -18.66 8.92 24.74
C SER A 278 -18.37 10.38 25.13
N GLU A 279 -18.50 10.71 26.42
CA GLU A 279 -18.19 12.05 26.95
C GLU A 279 -16.71 12.40 26.83
N ILE A 280 -15.80 11.46 27.11
CA ILE A 280 -14.36 11.65 26.91
C ILE A 280 -14.07 11.97 25.43
N ALA A 281 -14.67 11.25 24.49
CA ALA A 281 -14.52 11.53 23.05
C ALA A 281 -15.07 12.92 22.69
N PHE A 282 -16.26 13.26 23.19
CA PHE A 282 -16.91 14.56 22.97
C PHE A 282 -16.05 15.72 23.52
N LEU A 283 -15.60 15.63 24.76
CA LEU A 283 -14.76 16.63 25.40
C LEU A 283 -13.38 16.76 24.74
N ALA A 284 -12.84 15.64 24.21
CA ALA A 284 -11.61 15.63 23.42
C ALA A 284 -11.79 16.23 22.00
N GLY A 285 -13.04 16.50 21.60
CA GLY A 285 -13.37 17.04 20.27
C GLY A 285 -13.16 16.06 19.13
N VAL A 286 -13.26 14.74 19.41
CA VAL A 286 -13.20 13.67 18.41
C VAL A 286 -14.60 13.10 18.17
N LYS A 287 -14.82 12.60 16.95
CA LYS A 287 -16.07 11.95 16.60
C LYS A 287 -16.26 10.64 17.37
N PRO A 288 -17.48 10.22 17.67
CA PRO A 288 -17.77 9.01 18.44
C PRO A 288 -17.03 7.78 17.90
N LEU A 289 -17.02 7.57 16.59
CA LEU A 289 -16.29 6.47 15.94
C LEU A 289 -14.78 6.53 16.21
N THR A 290 -14.19 7.70 16.08
CA THR A 290 -12.75 7.89 16.36
C THR A 290 -12.45 7.63 17.83
N GLY A 291 -13.29 8.13 18.74
CA GLY A 291 -13.18 7.90 20.17
C GLY A 291 -13.28 6.42 20.53
N ALA A 292 -14.29 5.71 20.00
CA ALA A 292 -14.45 4.28 20.20
C ALA A 292 -13.23 3.48 19.72
N LYS A 293 -12.68 3.84 18.57
CA LYS A 293 -11.50 3.17 18.00
C LYS A 293 -10.23 3.44 18.82
N ILE A 294 -10.05 4.67 19.31
CA ILE A 294 -8.92 5.02 20.19
C ILE A 294 -9.02 4.26 21.53
N LEU A 295 -10.18 4.30 22.17
CA LEU A 295 -10.39 3.66 23.47
C LEU A 295 -10.41 2.12 23.37
N GLY A 296 -10.89 1.57 22.25
CA GLY A 296 -10.94 0.13 22.00
C GLY A 296 -9.63 -0.48 21.49
N ASP A 297 -8.61 0.31 21.20
CA ASP A 297 -7.35 -0.21 20.63
C ASP A 297 -6.60 -1.08 21.64
N PRO A 298 -6.24 -2.34 21.29
CA PRO A 298 -5.57 -3.26 22.22
C PRO A 298 -4.18 -2.78 22.65
N GLY A 299 -3.40 -2.17 21.75
CA GLY A 299 -2.04 -1.70 22.03
C GLY A 299 -1.99 -0.48 22.93
N GLY A 300 -2.97 0.40 22.81
CA GLY A 300 -3.14 1.60 23.64
C GLY A 300 -2.33 2.83 23.19
N GLU A 301 -1.46 2.74 22.19
CA GLU A 301 -0.71 3.90 21.69
C GLU A 301 -1.63 5.06 21.23
N PRO A 302 -2.83 4.81 20.67
CA PRO A 302 -3.78 5.88 20.38
C PRO A 302 -4.23 6.69 21.59
N LEU A 303 -4.24 6.10 22.79
CA LEU A 303 -4.55 6.82 24.04
C LEU A 303 -3.49 7.89 24.33
N ALA A 304 -2.20 7.53 24.12
CA ALA A 304 -1.10 8.48 24.28
C ALA A 304 -1.22 9.67 23.32
N ILE A 305 -1.63 9.39 22.07
CA ILE A 305 -1.84 10.41 21.04
C ILE A 305 -3.01 11.32 21.43
N LEU A 306 -4.13 10.75 21.89
CA LEU A 306 -5.29 11.49 22.37
C LEU A 306 -4.90 12.42 23.53
N CYS A 307 -4.28 11.87 24.57
CA CYS A 307 -3.87 12.65 25.75
C CYS A 307 -2.87 13.76 25.37
N LYS A 308 -1.88 13.45 24.54
CA LYS A 308 -0.90 14.45 24.09
C LYS A 308 -1.54 15.55 23.26
N ALA A 309 -2.43 15.20 22.33
CA ALA A 309 -3.12 16.15 21.46
C ALA A 309 -4.06 17.10 22.21
N THR A 310 -4.68 16.63 23.29
CA THR A 310 -5.62 17.41 24.12
C THR A 310 -4.92 18.17 25.25
N GLY A 311 -3.62 17.94 25.47
CA GLY A 311 -2.84 18.61 26.52
C GLY A 311 -2.97 17.96 27.89
N LEU A 312 -3.58 16.76 28.00
CA LEU A 312 -3.64 15.99 29.22
C LEU A 312 -2.24 15.55 29.69
N SER A 313 -2.06 15.48 30.99
CA SER A 313 -0.80 15.09 31.61
C SER A 313 -0.52 13.57 31.47
N ARG A 314 0.71 13.16 31.81
CA ARG A 314 1.05 11.74 31.94
C ARG A 314 0.23 11.05 33.05
N ALA A 315 -0.14 11.78 34.08
CA ALA A 315 -0.99 11.25 35.16
C ALA A 315 -2.40 10.94 34.64
N ASP A 316 -2.96 11.81 33.79
CA ASP A 316 -4.27 11.58 33.16
C ASP A 316 -4.23 10.40 32.19
N LEU A 317 -3.14 10.20 31.45
CA LEU A 317 -2.94 9.01 30.62
C LEU A 317 -2.96 7.72 31.47
N LEU A 318 -2.32 7.73 32.64
CA LEU A 318 -2.36 6.58 33.56
C LEU A 318 -3.76 6.36 34.14
N ASN A 319 -4.48 7.43 34.46
CA ASN A 319 -5.87 7.33 34.90
C ASN A 319 -6.77 6.70 33.81
N LEU A 320 -6.61 7.14 32.57
CA LEU A 320 -7.32 6.55 31.44
C LEU A 320 -6.96 5.05 31.25
N TRP A 321 -5.68 4.69 31.37
CA TRP A 321 -5.22 3.31 31.30
C TRP A 321 -5.88 2.43 32.39
N ARG A 322 -5.94 2.93 33.63
CA ARG A 322 -6.57 2.25 34.79
C ARG A 322 -8.07 2.09 34.60
N SER A 323 -8.75 3.13 34.11
CA SER A 323 -10.20 3.09 33.87
C SER A 323 -10.62 1.97 32.93
N MET A 324 -9.72 1.55 32.05
CA MET A 324 -9.90 0.44 31.11
C MET A 324 -9.53 -0.92 31.72
N ARG A 325 -9.16 -0.97 33.01
CA ARG A 325 -8.73 -2.17 33.75
C ARG A 325 -7.58 -2.91 33.10
N ARG A 326 -6.68 -2.17 32.45
CA ARG A 326 -5.47 -2.73 31.82
C ARG A 326 -4.37 -2.95 32.85
N PRO A 327 -3.53 -4.00 32.69
CA PRO A 327 -2.45 -4.29 33.62
C PRO A 327 -1.37 -3.19 33.56
N GLU A 328 -0.92 -2.72 34.72
CA GLU A 328 0.19 -1.75 34.84
C GLU A 328 1.52 -2.45 35.05
N THR A 329 1.48 -3.63 35.68
CA THR A 329 2.69 -4.39 36.03
C THR A 329 2.59 -5.84 35.54
N THR A 330 3.75 -6.41 35.26
CA THR A 330 3.91 -7.84 35.01
C THR A 330 3.85 -8.65 36.30
N ALA A 331 3.76 -9.99 36.21
CA ALA A 331 3.81 -10.90 37.35
C ALA A 331 5.09 -10.76 38.21
N ASP A 332 6.19 -10.31 37.58
CA ASP A 332 7.49 -10.09 38.25
C ASP A 332 7.59 -8.70 38.89
N GLY A 333 6.52 -7.88 38.87
CA GLY A 333 6.47 -6.54 39.44
C GLY A 333 7.08 -5.44 38.56
N GLY A 334 7.54 -5.75 37.35
CA GLY A 334 8.02 -4.78 36.40
C GLY A 334 6.88 -4.03 35.71
N LEU A 335 7.19 -2.95 35.00
CA LEU A 335 6.22 -2.20 34.17
C LEU A 335 5.70 -3.10 33.04
N HIS A 336 4.37 -3.08 32.80
CA HIS A 336 3.80 -3.87 31.71
C HIS A 336 4.30 -3.34 30.36
N PRO A 337 4.75 -4.21 29.43
CA PRO A 337 5.34 -3.79 28.14
C PRO A 337 4.42 -2.89 27.30
N ASP A 338 3.11 -3.13 27.34
CA ASP A 338 2.14 -2.30 26.60
C ASP A 338 2.07 -0.90 27.19
N LEU A 339 2.05 -0.79 28.53
CA LEU A 339 2.06 0.51 29.21
C LEU A 339 3.37 1.27 28.95
N GLU A 340 4.49 0.57 28.96
CA GLU A 340 5.79 1.16 28.62
C GLU A 340 5.79 1.77 27.22
N ARG A 341 5.28 1.02 26.22
CA ARG A 341 5.15 1.54 24.84
C ARG A 341 4.25 2.76 24.76
N VAL A 342 3.13 2.75 25.45
CA VAL A 342 2.20 3.89 25.51
C VAL A 342 2.87 5.12 26.11
N GLN A 343 3.63 4.95 27.19
CA GLN A 343 4.39 6.04 27.82
C GLN A 343 5.49 6.58 26.89
N ILE A 344 6.24 5.68 26.22
CA ILE A 344 7.25 6.07 25.23
C ILE A 344 6.60 6.86 24.09
N THR A 345 5.45 6.43 23.60
CA THR A 345 4.70 7.12 22.55
C THR A 345 4.29 8.53 22.99
N TYR A 346 3.81 8.67 24.23
CA TYR A 346 3.44 9.96 24.79
C TYR A 346 4.65 10.92 24.87
N GLU A 347 5.81 10.43 25.33
CA GLU A 347 7.02 11.25 25.46
C GLU A 347 7.64 11.60 24.10
N MET A 348 7.58 10.69 23.14
CA MET A 348 8.18 10.87 21.81
C MET A 348 7.49 11.95 20.97
N LEU A 349 6.17 12.11 21.14
CA LEU A 349 5.37 13.01 20.29
C LEU A 349 5.32 14.42 20.84
N ALA A 350 5.54 15.42 20.00
CA ALA A 350 5.18 16.80 20.27
C ALA A 350 3.66 16.99 20.15
N VAL A 351 3.12 17.98 20.88
CA VAL A 351 1.67 18.25 20.93
C VAL A 351 1.08 18.55 19.55
N ASP A 352 1.75 19.36 18.74
CA ASP A 352 1.34 19.73 17.38
C ASP A 352 1.28 18.52 16.45
N ARG A 353 2.24 17.60 16.55
CA ARG A 353 2.26 16.34 15.77
C ARG A 353 1.14 15.39 16.20
N ALA A 354 0.94 15.23 17.52
CA ALA A 354 -0.17 14.43 18.02
C ALA A 354 -1.53 14.97 17.55
N GLN A 355 -1.68 16.30 17.54
CA GLN A 355 -2.89 16.96 17.03
C GLN A 355 -3.12 16.71 15.54
N THR A 356 -2.06 16.67 14.73
CA THR A 356 -2.16 16.38 13.30
C THR A 356 -2.64 14.94 13.08
N VAL A 357 -2.07 13.98 13.79
CA VAL A 357 -2.48 12.56 13.74
C VAL A 357 -3.94 12.40 14.15
N LEU A 358 -4.34 13.00 15.27
CA LEU A 358 -5.71 12.90 15.80
C LEU A 358 -6.74 13.51 14.84
N ARG A 359 -6.41 14.66 14.23
CA ARG A 359 -7.28 15.29 13.20
C ARG A 359 -7.43 14.42 11.97
N TYR A 360 -6.34 13.83 11.53
CA TYR A 360 -6.37 12.93 10.38
C TYR A 360 -7.27 11.72 10.66
N TRP A 361 -7.14 11.09 11.82
CA TRP A 361 -8.03 9.99 12.19
C TRP A 361 -9.48 10.41 12.27
N ASN A 362 -9.74 11.57 12.87
CA ASN A 362 -11.09 12.11 12.99
C ASN A 362 -11.75 12.42 11.62
N TRP A 363 -10.93 12.73 10.61
CA TRP A 363 -11.37 12.94 9.23
C TRP A 363 -11.45 11.63 8.45
N SER A 364 -10.40 10.81 8.44
CA SER A 364 -10.28 9.61 7.60
C SER A 364 -11.26 8.52 8.00
N LEU A 365 -11.51 8.33 9.29
CA LEU A 365 -12.47 7.33 9.77
C LEU A 365 -13.90 7.66 9.35
N SER A 366 -14.23 8.95 9.17
CA SER A 366 -15.55 9.34 8.66
C SER A 366 -15.68 9.25 7.14
N SER A 367 -14.55 9.26 6.41
CA SER A 367 -14.51 9.15 4.94
C SER A 367 -14.22 7.72 4.46
N ALA A 368 -13.64 6.87 5.32
CA ALA A 368 -13.39 5.46 5.02
C ALA A 368 -14.67 4.59 5.05
N LEU A 369 -15.77 5.14 5.56
CA LEU A 369 -17.06 4.51 5.43
C LEU A 369 -17.55 4.66 3.99
N THR A 370 -17.37 3.61 3.21
CA THR A 370 -17.91 3.58 1.84
C THR A 370 -19.44 3.76 1.88
N PRO A 371 -20.06 4.33 0.83
CA PRO A 371 -21.52 4.44 0.76
C PRO A 371 -22.24 3.09 0.94
N SER A 372 -21.62 1.98 0.52
CA SER A 372 -22.12 0.62 0.73
C SER A 372 -22.10 0.22 2.22
N LEU A 373 -21.00 0.48 2.91
CA LEU A 373 -20.89 0.20 4.34
C LEU A 373 -21.84 1.05 5.18
N LEU A 374 -21.99 2.35 4.84
CA LEU A 374 -22.99 3.22 5.47
C LEU A 374 -24.42 2.72 5.26
N ARG A 375 -24.71 2.13 4.11
CA ARG A 375 -26.00 1.53 3.80
C ARG A 375 -26.21 0.25 4.62
N ALA A 376 -25.26 -0.66 4.63
CA ALA A 376 -25.29 -1.90 5.42
C ALA A 376 -25.49 -1.63 6.93
N ILE A 377 -24.78 -0.63 7.48
CA ILE A 377 -24.94 -0.18 8.87
C ILE A 377 -26.38 0.36 9.12
N ARG A 378 -26.94 1.12 8.15
CA ARG A 378 -28.28 1.71 8.28
C ARG A 378 -29.39 0.67 8.12
N GLU A 379 -29.18 -0.32 7.28
CA GLU A 379 -30.13 -1.40 6.96
C GLU A 379 -30.01 -2.60 7.92
N GLY A 380 -28.94 -2.65 8.73
CA GLY A 380 -28.73 -3.69 9.74
C GLY A 380 -28.32 -5.04 9.11
N GLU A 381 -27.56 -5.02 8.03
CA GLU A 381 -27.03 -6.23 7.38
C GLU A 381 -25.88 -6.82 8.20
N ASP A 382 -26.19 -7.76 9.09
CA ASP A 382 -25.25 -8.38 10.02
C ASP A 382 -24.10 -9.13 9.32
N GLU A 383 -24.33 -9.73 8.15
CA GLU A 383 -23.30 -10.45 7.39
C GLU A 383 -22.12 -9.56 6.97
N VAL A 384 -22.36 -8.32 6.61
CA VAL A 384 -21.31 -7.34 6.25
C VAL A 384 -20.60 -6.83 7.50
N ILE A 385 -21.30 -6.79 8.63
CA ILE A 385 -20.77 -6.31 9.92
C ILE A 385 -19.87 -7.37 10.57
N ASP A 386 -20.12 -8.64 10.35
CA ASP A 386 -19.34 -9.75 10.92
C ASP A 386 -17.92 -9.89 10.35
N GLU A 387 -17.64 -9.29 9.18
CA GLU A 387 -16.28 -9.18 8.63
C GLU A 387 -15.36 -8.25 9.45
N TYR A 388 -15.92 -7.44 10.37
CA TYR A 388 -15.18 -6.46 11.16
C TYR A 388 -14.85 -6.97 12.55
N SER A 389 -13.72 -6.51 13.10
CA SER A 389 -13.30 -6.83 14.46
C SER A 389 -14.30 -6.31 15.52
N ALA A 390 -14.33 -6.92 16.71
CA ALA A 390 -15.22 -6.51 17.79
C ALA A 390 -15.16 -4.99 18.13
N PRO A 391 -13.98 -4.32 18.16
CA PRO A 391 -13.89 -2.87 18.35
C PRO A 391 -14.51 -2.07 17.19
N GLU A 392 -14.35 -2.54 15.96
CA GLU A 392 -14.95 -1.88 14.79
C GLU A 392 -16.46 -2.02 14.79
N ARG A 393 -17.00 -3.18 15.19
CA ARG A 393 -18.44 -3.39 15.37
C ARG A 393 -19.03 -2.50 16.46
N ALA A 394 -18.32 -2.36 17.59
CA ALA A 394 -18.74 -1.44 18.65
C ALA A 394 -18.78 0.01 18.15
N ALA A 395 -17.78 0.42 17.36
CA ALA A 395 -17.75 1.74 16.74
C ALA A 395 -18.89 1.95 15.72
N MET A 396 -19.24 0.92 14.95
CA MET A 396 -20.37 0.94 14.02
C MET A 396 -21.72 1.07 14.75
N MET A 397 -21.89 0.39 15.89
CA MET A 397 -23.11 0.51 16.72
C MET A 397 -23.30 1.93 17.26
N VAL A 398 -22.21 2.60 17.69
CA VAL A 398 -22.28 4.01 18.13
C VAL A 398 -22.69 4.92 16.97
N LEU A 399 -22.15 4.69 15.77
CA LEU A 399 -22.55 5.45 14.56
C LEU A 399 -24.01 5.24 14.18
N THR A 400 -24.55 4.04 14.38
CA THR A 400 -25.96 3.74 14.03
C THR A 400 -26.92 4.52 14.94
N GLU A 401 -26.55 4.77 16.19
CA GLU A 401 -27.32 5.60 17.11
C GLU A 401 -27.27 7.09 16.75
N ASP A 402 -26.09 7.59 16.31
CA ASP A 402 -25.94 8.98 15.87
C ASP A 402 -26.60 9.28 14.51
N LEU A 403 -26.71 8.27 13.63
CA LEU A 403 -27.43 8.39 12.35
C LEU A 403 -28.97 8.27 12.49
N LYS A 404 -29.45 7.78 13.64
CA LYS A 404 -30.90 7.72 13.96
C LYS A 404 -31.41 8.98 14.66
N ARG A 405 -30.51 9.89 15.06
CA ARG A 405 -30.82 11.23 15.60
C ARG A 405 -30.73 12.27 14.50
#